data_2cac324988ae1c58d8d91fa9f880bb7e
#
_entry.id   2cac324988ae1c58d8d91fa9f880bb7e
#
_cell.length_a   1.000
_cell.length_b   1.000
_cell.length_c   1.000
_cell.angle_alpha   90.00
_cell.angle_beta   90.00
_cell.angle_gamma   90.00
#
_symmetry.space_group_name_H-M   'P 1'
#
loop_
_entity.id
_entity.type
_entity.pdbx_description
1 polymer ?
#
loop_
_entity_poly.entity_id
_entity_poly.type
_entity_poly.pdbx_seq_one_letter_code
_entity_poly.pdbx_strand_id
1 'polypeptide(L)'
;MTEPDPLEYERILNYVSDSLGISSKVSDNGIDVLRENSSGDFSFKPDAVLEDFNTIYLVEINPKATLDAIAWLNLLRDIWSENEDLKKDIRTVFAAKSFPEREKKILQQLDITMLKLPWSFKTSSQRSSRSGTHRITSEKSWKIVSRLLKEKRTSIRQLSLLEDVSYGWAHKTVQALVGQQIIKQEYGSVSISNTDKLLNGVAWERPLANIKAAEINISFSESMSAAKEITQAFEMQDDLDIGFTSYTAAALYTGYGVRHDAVYLYLKDEHVDYFRELFETSSEESIKAMIYRPDREVFKGTLEKEGIRIVSPSQTLLDLAGMGYSAMDITKDMVSKYDRL
;
A
#
# COMPACT_ATOMS: atom_id res chain seq x y z
N MET A 1 -15.05 5.67 -13.95
CA MET A 1 -14.84 4.33 -14.54
C MET A 1 -15.38 4.40 -15.94
N THR A 2 -14.53 4.47 -16.94
CA THR A 2 -14.93 4.17 -18.31
C THR A 2 -14.87 2.66 -18.42
N GLU A 3 -16.01 2.00 -18.45
CA GLU A 3 -16.12 0.62 -18.91
C GLU A 3 -15.37 0.50 -20.23
N PRO A 4 -14.65 -0.61 -20.49
CA PRO A 4 -14.09 -0.84 -21.80
C PRO A 4 -15.24 -0.73 -22.81
N ASP A 5 -14.94 -0.14 -23.94
CA ASP A 5 -15.91 -0.07 -25.05
C ASP A 5 -16.42 -1.51 -25.26
N PRO A 6 -17.69 -1.80 -25.00
CA PRO A 6 -18.23 -3.16 -25.08
C PRO A 6 -17.95 -3.82 -26.43
N LEU A 7 -17.92 -3.03 -27.50
CA LEU A 7 -17.61 -3.48 -28.87
C LEU A 7 -16.15 -3.91 -29.03
N GLU A 8 -15.22 -3.23 -28.36
CA GLU A 8 -13.79 -3.58 -28.45
C GLU A 8 -13.48 -4.83 -27.61
N TYR A 9 -14.11 -4.97 -26.45
CA TYR A 9 -14.00 -6.16 -25.62
C TYR A 9 -14.52 -7.41 -26.34
N GLU A 10 -15.70 -7.31 -26.94
CA GLU A 10 -16.29 -8.39 -27.72
C GLU A 10 -15.42 -8.79 -28.94
N ARG A 11 -14.80 -7.81 -29.62
CA ARG A 11 -13.84 -8.07 -30.70
C ARG A 11 -12.60 -8.82 -30.22
N ILE A 12 -12.09 -8.51 -29.01
CA ILE A 12 -10.95 -9.25 -28.45
C ILE A 12 -11.38 -10.68 -28.11
N LEU A 13 -12.53 -10.88 -27.50
CA LEU A 13 -13.04 -12.21 -27.17
C LEU A 13 -13.26 -13.08 -28.42
N ASN A 14 -13.84 -12.52 -29.46
CA ASN A 14 -14.00 -13.21 -30.75
C ASN A 14 -12.65 -13.62 -31.34
N TYR A 15 -11.67 -12.70 -31.32
CA TYR A 15 -10.31 -13.02 -31.76
C TYR A 15 -9.65 -14.14 -30.94
N VAL A 16 -9.85 -14.14 -29.62
CA VAL A 16 -9.33 -15.20 -28.73
C VAL A 16 -10.01 -16.53 -29.04
N SER A 17 -11.34 -16.54 -29.17
CA SER A 17 -12.11 -17.74 -29.53
C SER A 17 -11.69 -18.32 -30.88
N ASP A 18 -11.60 -17.49 -31.90
CA ASP A 18 -11.16 -17.90 -33.25
C ASP A 18 -9.75 -18.45 -33.24
N SER A 19 -8.83 -17.82 -32.49
CA SER A 19 -7.45 -18.24 -32.40
C SER A 19 -7.27 -19.57 -31.66
N LEU A 20 -8.17 -19.89 -30.76
CA LEU A 20 -8.21 -21.18 -30.03
C LEU A 20 -9.02 -22.25 -30.77
N GLY A 21 -9.72 -21.87 -31.85
CA GLY A 21 -10.56 -22.79 -32.62
C GLY A 21 -11.81 -23.26 -31.85
N ILE A 22 -12.32 -22.42 -30.94
CA ILE A 22 -13.46 -22.74 -30.09
C ILE A 22 -14.72 -22.05 -30.62
N SER A 23 -15.81 -22.83 -30.81
CA SER A 23 -17.14 -22.25 -31.00
C SER A 23 -17.73 -21.90 -29.63
N SER A 24 -17.17 -20.88 -29.00
CA SER A 24 -17.46 -20.56 -27.60
C SER A 24 -18.69 -19.68 -27.42
N LYS A 25 -19.44 -19.96 -26.34
CA LYS A 25 -20.26 -18.95 -25.71
C LYS A 25 -19.48 -18.37 -24.52
N VAL A 26 -19.52 -17.04 -24.33
CA VAL A 26 -19.11 -16.41 -23.09
C VAL A 26 -20.00 -17.03 -21.99
N SER A 27 -19.40 -17.74 -21.04
CA SER A 27 -20.17 -18.43 -20.00
C SER A 27 -20.52 -17.44 -18.90
N ASP A 28 -21.80 -17.04 -18.86
CA ASP A 28 -22.36 -16.35 -17.69
C ASP A 28 -22.44 -17.29 -16.48
N ASN A 29 -22.56 -18.61 -16.69
CA ASN A 29 -22.71 -19.61 -15.64
C ASN A 29 -21.43 -19.86 -14.83
N GLY A 30 -20.23 -19.67 -15.39
CA GLY A 30 -18.97 -19.77 -14.66
C GLY A 30 -18.81 -18.68 -13.57
N ILE A 31 -19.54 -17.59 -13.70
CA ILE A 31 -19.55 -16.49 -12.75
C ILE A 31 -20.48 -16.78 -11.57
N ASP A 32 -21.56 -17.52 -11.78
CA ASP A 32 -22.56 -17.83 -10.74
C ASP A 32 -22.09 -18.91 -9.78
N VAL A 33 -21.29 -19.88 -10.23
CA VAL A 33 -20.70 -20.93 -9.36
C VAL A 33 -19.71 -20.32 -8.32
N LEU A 34 -19.07 -19.21 -8.65
CA LEU A 34 -18.23 -18.48 -7.68
C LEU A 34 -19.04 -17.65 -6.67
N ARG A 35 -20.28 -17.28 -7.00
CA ARG A 35 -21.16 -16.53 -6.09
C ARG A 35 -21.74 -17.40 -4.98
N GLU A 36 -21.98 -18.67 -5.25
CA GLU A 36 -22.60 -19.58 -4.28
C GLU A 36 -21.60 -20.16 -3.26
N ASN A 37 -20.32 -20.27 -3.61
CA ASN A 37 -19.30 -20.92 -2.76
C ASN A 37 -18.34 -19.96 -2.03
N SER A 38 -18.42 -18.64 -2.26
CA SER A 38 -17.57 -17.66 -1.56
C SER A 38 -18.37 -16.89 -0.51
N SER A 39 -18.35 -17.36 0.72
CA SER A 39 -18.77 -16.60 1.92
C SER A 39 -17.80 -15.47 2.28
N GLY A 40 -17.00 -14.99 1.35
CA GLY A 40 -16.03 -13.91 1.51
C GLY A 40 -15.98 -13.03 0.27
N ASP A 41 -15.97 -11.72 0.50
CA ASP A 41 -15.99 -10.61 -0.46
C ASP A 41 -14.69 -10.52 -1.34
N PHE A 42 -14.22 -11.67 -1.88
CA PHE A 42 -13.07 -11.74 -2.78
C PHE A 42 -13.56 -11.91 -4.23
N SER A 43 -13.56 -10.82 -4.98
CA SER A 43 -13.81 -10.82 -6.41
C SER A 43 -12.63 -11.42 -7.19
N PHE A 44 -12.45 -12.73 -7.11
CA PHE A 44 -11.45 -13.46 -7.89
C PHE A 44 -12.02 -13.83 -9.27
N LYS A 45 -11.86 -12.94 -10.26
CA LYS A 45 -12.36 -13.16 -11.63
C LYS A 45 -11.22 -13.03 -12.64
N PRO A 46 -11.13 -13.95 -13.65
CA PRO A 46 -10.33 -13.68 -14.85
C PRO A 46 -10.97 -12.57 -15.68
N ASP A 47 -10.24 -12.02 -16.66
CA ASP A 47 -10.82 -11.02 -17.56
C ASP A 47 -11.95 -11.59 -18.42
N ALA A 48 -11.85 -12.88 -18.79
CA ALA A 48 -12.94 -13.60 -19.46
C ALA A 48 -12.88 -15.10 -19.11
N VAL A 49 -14.06 -15.73 -19.20
CA VAL A 49 -14.21 -17.19 -19.15
C VAL A 49 -14.84 -17.63 -20.46
N LEU A 50 -14.15 -18.47 -21.22
CA LEU A 50 -14.67 -19.09 -22.42
C LEU A 50 -14.90 -20.57 -22.16
N GLU A 51 -15.99 -21.12 -22.69
CA GLU A 51 -16.40 -22.48 -22.42
C GLU A 51 -16.60 -23.23 -23.73
N ASP A 52 -15.97 -24.41 -23.83
CA ASP A 52 -16.17 -25.39 -24.88
C ASP A 52 -16.77 -26.66 -24.27
N PHE A 53 -17.06 -27.66 -25.07
CA PHE A 53 -17.80 -28.87 -24.67
C PHE A 53 -17.22 -29.53 -23.39
N ASN A 54 -15.90 -29.68 -23.29
CA ASN A 54 -15.19 -30.31 -22.16
C ASN A 54 -14.17 -29.43 -21.45
N THR A 55 -14.01 -28.16 -21.86
CA THR A 55 -12.91 -27.31 -21.39
C THR A 55 -13.43 -25.93 -21.02
N ILE A 56 -12.95 -25.42 -19.90
CA ILE A 56 -13.11 -24.01 -19.48
C ILE A 56 -11.76 -23.32 -19.70
N TYR A 57 -11.77 -22.18 -20.37
CA TYR A 57 -10.61 -21.33 -20.60
C TYR A 57 -10.70 -20.10 -19.72
N LEU A 58 -9.76 -19.96 -18.80
CA LEU A 58 -9.58 -18.73 -18.01
C LEU A 58 -8.67 -17.80 -18.80
N VAL A 59 -9.20 -16.66 -19.23
CA VAL A 59 -8.48 -15.73 -20.11
C VAL A 59 -8.09 -14.48 -19.35
N GLU A 60 -6.81 -14.13 -19.40
CA GLU A 60 -6.26 -12.86 -18.92
C GLU A 60 -5.84 -12.01 -20.11
N ILE A 61 -6.30 -10.75 -20.19
CA ILE A 61 -6.08 -9.86 -21.33
C ILE A 61 -5.28 -8.64 -20.87
N ASN A 62 -4.05 -8.49 -21.34
CA ASN A 62 -3.18 -7.40 -20.93
C ASN A 62 -2.43 -6.75 -22.11
N PRO A 63 -2.04 -5.47 -22.04
CA PRO A 63 -1.17 -4.87 -23.04
C PRO A 63 0.19 -5.55 -23.14
N LYS A 64 0.72 -6.03 -22.00
CA LYS A 64 2.02 -6.69 -21.86
C LYS A 64 1.93 -7.77 -20.78
N ALA A 65 2.56 -8.91 -20.99
CA ALA A 65 2.67 -9.95 -19.98
C ALA A 65 3.53 -9.46 -18.80
N THR A 66 3.03 -9.66 -17.57
CA THR A 66 3.71 -9.32 -16.32
C THR A 66 3.68 -10.50 -15.37
N LEU A 67 4.69 -10.60 -14.49
CA LEU A 67 4.79 -11.68 -13.51
C LEU A 67 3.57 -11.76 -12.59
N ASP A 68 3.07 -10.61 -12.14
CA ASP A 68 1.92 -10.53 -11.25
C ASP A 68 0.64 -11.09 -11.90
N ALA A 69 0.41 -10.77 -13.19
CA ALA A 69 -0.74 -11.27 -13.92
C ALA A 69 -0.63 -12.77 -14.21
N ILE A 70 0.60 -13.26 -14.48
CA ILE A 70 0.87 -14.69 -14.70
C ILE A 70 0.63 -15.48 -13.40
N ALA A 71 1.20 -15.01 -12.29
CA ALA A 71 1.02 -15.64 -10.98
C ALA A 71 -0.46 -15.68 -10.58
N TRP A 72 -1.17 -14.58 -10.85
CA TRP A 72 -2.59 -14.48 -10.63
C TRP A 72 -3.42 -15.49 -11.45
N LEU A 73 -3.16 -15.58 -12.75
CA LEU A 73 -3.86 -16.52 -13.62
C LEU A 73 -3.59 -17.98 -13.23
N ASN A 74 -2.37 -18.28 -12.79
CA ASN A 74 -2.02 -19.61 -12.28
C ASN A 74 -2.76 -19.92 -10.97
N LEU A 75 -2.82 -18.97 -10.02
CA LEU A 75 -3.57 -19.13 -8.78
C LEU A 75 -5.07 -19.35 -9.04
N LEU A 76 -5.65 -18.61 -9.99
CA LEU A 76 -7.05 -18.83 -10.39
C LEU A 76 -7.26 -20.24 -10.94
N ARG A 77 -6.37 -20.73 -11.79
CA ARG A 77 -6.46 -22.10 -12.31
C ARG A 77 -6.46 -23.12 -11.18
N ASP A 78 -5.56 -22.96 -10.21
CA ASP A 78 -5.43 -23.88 -9.09
C ASP A 78 -6.71 -23.89 -8.24
N ILE A 79 -7.26 -22.69 -7.91
CA ILE A 79 -8.54 -22.54 -7.17
C ILE A 79 -9.71 -23.20 -7.93
N TRP A 80 -9.78 -22.98 -9.25
CA TRP A 80 -10.87 -23.55 -10.05
C TRP A 80 -10.73 -25.05 -10.25
N SER A 81 -9.50 -25.58 -10.31
CA SER A 81 -9.22 -27.00 -10.44
C SER A 81 -9.54 -27.81 -9.19
N GLU A 82 -9.57 -27.17 -8.01
CA GLU A 82 -9.95 -27.80 -6.74
C GLU A 82 -11.48 -27.92 -6.57
N ASN A 83 -12.26 -27.31 -7.46
CA ASN A 83 -13.72 -27.37 -7.39
C ASN A 83 -14.25 -28.67 -8.00
N GLU A 84 -14.64 -29.61 -7.15
CA GLU A 84 -15.15 -30.95 -7.55
C GLU A 84 -16.44 -30.89 -8.39
N ASP A 85 -17.19 -29.79 -8.35
CA ASP A 85 -18.42 -29.59 -9.14
C ASP A 85 -18.13 -29.29 -10.61
N LEU A 86 -16.92 -28.86 -10.94
CA LEU A 86 -16.47 -28.54 -12.30
C LEU A 86 -15.91 -29.81 -12.96
N LYS A 87 -16.76 -30.58 -13.64
CA LYS A 87 -16.35 -31.80 -14.39
C LYS A 87 -15.61 -31.52 -15.71
N LYS A 88 -15.06 -30.31 -15.92
CA LYS A 88 -14.40 -29.86 -17.14
C LYS A 88 -12.93 -29.61 -16.93
N ASP A 89 -12.14 -29.83 -17.97
CA ASP A 89 -10.71 -29.46 -17.98
C ASP A 89 -10.54 -27.94 -17.93
N ILE A 90 -9.65 -27.45 -17.08
CA ILE A 90 -9.42 -26.02 -16.91
C ILE A 90 -8.09 -25.65 -17.59
N ARG A 91 -8.16 -24.77 -18.57
CA ARG A 91 -7.01 -24.23 -19.26
C ARG A 91 -6.87 -22.73 -19.10
N THR A 92 -5.64 -22.27 -19.07
CA THR A 92 -5.34 -20.84 -18.92
C THR A 92 -4.78 -20.27 -20.22
N VAL A 93 -5.25 -19.07 -20.56
CA VAL A 93 -4.86 -18.32 -21.75
C VAL A 93 -4.42 -16.93 -21.36
N PHE A 94 -3.22 -16.55 -21.74
CA PHE A 94 -2.70 -15.20 -21.56
C PHE A 94 -2.66 -14.49 -22.91
N ALA A 95 -3.55 -13.52 -23.11
CA ALA A 95 -3.64 -12.72 -24.31
C ALA A 95 -2.97 -11.35 -24.13
N ALA A 96 -1.87 -11.08 -24.87
CA ALA A 96 -1.15 -9.81 -24.75
C ALA A 96 -0.55 -9.33 -26.09
N LYS A 97 -0.32 -8.01 -26.20
CA LYS A 97 0.38 -7.44 -27.36
C LYS A 97 1.87 -7.75 -27.36
N SER A 98 2.47 -7.88 -26.17
CA SER A 98 3.90 -8.18 -26.02
C SER A 98 4.17 -9.14 -24.88
N PHE A 99 5.12 -10.03 -25.11
CA PHE A 99 5.60 -11.02 -24.16
C PHE A 99 7.12 -10.85 -24.00
N PRO A 100 7.60 -10.27 -22.89
CA PRO A 100 9.03 -10.22 -22.60
C PRO A 100 9.59 -11.64 -22.44
N GLU A 101 10.86 -11.84 -22.74
CA GLU A 101 11.48 -13.20 -22.79
C GLU A 101 11.45 -13.95 -21.45
N ARG A 102 11.51 -13.23 -20.32
CA ARG A 102 11.42 -13.81 -18.99
C ARG A 102 10.02 -14.36 -18.73
N GLU A 103 9.00 -13.54 -18.96
CA GLU A 103 7.59 -13.86 -18.77
C GLU A 103 7.15 -14.99 -19.74
N LYS A 104 7.66 -14.98 -20.96
CA LYS A 104 7.42 -16.03 -21.95
C LYS A 104 7.91 -17.40 -21.48
N LYS A 105 9.10 -17.47 -20.90
CA LYS A 105 9.62 -18.72 -20.32
C LYS A 105 8.76 -19.24 -19.18
N ILE A 106 8.28 -18.33 -18.31
CA ILE A 106 7.43 -18.69 -17.18
C ILE A 106 6.06 -19.18 -17.66
N LEU A 107 5.43 -18.50 -18.62
CA LEU A 107 4.18 -18.95 -19.23
C LEU A 107 4.30 -20.35 -19.82
N GLN A 108 5.42 -20.64 -20.50
CA GLN A 108 5.72 -21.99 -21.02
C GLN A 108 5.88 -23.05 -19.92
N GLN A 109 6.57 -22.69 -18.82
CA GLN A 109 6.76 -23.61 -17.69
C GLN A 109 5.46 -23.92 -16.94
N LEU A 110 4.54 -22.97 -16.91
CA LEU A 110 3.23 -23.10 -16.26
C LEU A 110 2.15 -23.68 -17.18
N ASP A 111 2.49 -24.06 -18.41
CA ASP A 111 1.57 -24.56 -19.43
C ASP A 111 0.40 -23.58 -19.71
N ILE A 112 0.70 -22.27 -19.70
CA ILE A 112 -0.25 -21.22 -20.02
C ILE A 112 -0.18 -20.90 -21.52
N THR A 113 -1.29 -21.02 -22.22
CA THR A 113 -1.39 -20.69 -23.64
C THR A 113 -1.14 -19.21 -23.89
N MET A 114 -0.17 -18.87 -24.72
CA MET A 114 0.16 -17.49 -25.10
C MET A 114 -0.54 -17.09 -26.39
N LEU A 115 -1.31 -16.01 -26.35
CA LEU A 115 -1.98 -15.47 -27.53
C LEU A 115 -1.52 -14.04 -27.78
N LYS A 116 -0.90 -13.80 -28.93
CA LYS A 116 -0.43 -12.47 -29.32
C LYS A 116 -1.56 -11.65 -29.91
N LEU A 117 -1.96 -10.60 -29.20
CA LEU A 117 -2.98 -9.66 -29.68
C LEU A 117 -2.40 -8.69 -30.72
N PRO A 118 -3.16 -8.39 -31.80
CA PRO A 118 -2.85 -7.31 -32.72
C PRO A 118 -2.73 -5.94 -32.02
N TRP A 119 -1.82 -5.11 -32.48
CA TRP A 119 -1.63 -3.75 -31.92
C TRP A 119 -2.85 -2.84 -32.11
N SER A 120 -3.71 -3.14 -33.08
CA SER A 120 -4.94 -2.40 -33.36
C SER A 120 -6.00 -2.53 -32.26
N PHE A 121 -5.95 -3.58 -31.43
CA PHE A 121 -6.89 -3.72 -30.32
C PHE A 121 -6.57 -2.75 -29.21
N LYS A 122 -7.58 -2.03 -28.73
CA LYS A 122 -7.45 -1.23 -27.51
C LYS A 122 -7.65 -2.12 -26.31
N THR A 123 -6.58 -2.73 -25.82
CA THR A 123 -6.62 -3.44 -24.54
C THR A 123 -6.66 -2.39 -23.44
N SER A 124 -7.83 -2.10 -22.89
CA SER A 124 -7.94 -1.51 -21.58
C SER A 124 -7.70 -2.66 -20.60
N SER A 125 -6.59 -2.62 -19.86
CA SER A 125 -6.49 -3.48 -18.69
C SER A 125 -7.59 -3.05 -17.73
N GLN A 126 -8.67 -3.83 -17.61
CA GLN A 126 -9.70 -3.63 -16.58
C GLN A 126 -9.14 -3.87 -15.18
N ARG A 127 -8.11 -4.67 -15.06
CA ARG A 127 -7.18 -4.52 -13.97
C ARG A 127 -6.33 -3.32 -14.35
N SER A 128 -6.71 -2.13 -13.77
CA SER A 128 -5.69 -1.12 -13.59
C SER A 128 -4.43 -1.90 -13.33
N SER A 129 -3.53 -1.91 -14.31
CA SER A 129 -2.22 -2.46 -14.11
C SER A 129 -1.92 -2.19 -12.64
N ARG A 130 -1.52 -3.19 -11.86
CA ARG A 130 -0.66 -2.98 -10.70
C ARG A 130 0.64 -2.33 -11.22
N SER A 131 0.49 -1.41 -12.18
CA SER A 131 1.44 -0.39 -12.53
C SER A 131 1.53 0.49 -11.29
N GLY A 132 2.42 0.10 -10.39
CA GLY A 132 2.62 0.66 -9.10
C GLY A 132 1.26 0.91 -8.43
N THR A 133 0.75 -0.05 -7.65
CA THR A 133 -0.36 0.20 -6.73
C THR A 133 -0.14 1.59 -6.20
N HIS A 134 -1.11 2.48 -6.43
CA HIS A 134 -0.95 3.86 -6.01
C HIS A 134 -0.76 3.83 -4.50
N ARG A 135 0.50 3.91 -4.07
CA ARG A 135 0.89 3.68 -2.69
C ARG A 135 0.29 4.77 -1.83
N ILE A 136 -0.52 4.38 -0.86
CA ILE A 136 -1.09 5.29 0.16
C ILE A 136 0.05 6.02 0.87
N THR A 137 1.14 5.30 1.10
CA THR A 137 2.32 5.76 1.84
C THR A 137 3.31 6.57 1.01
N SER A 138 3.09 6.75 -0.33
CA SER A 138 3.94 7.66 -1.09
C SER A 138 3.80 9.08 -0.55
N GLU A 139 4.88 9.86 -0.59
CA GLU A 139 4.92 11.20 0.03
C GLU A 139 3.73 12.08 -0.37
N LYS A 140 3.46 12.19 -1.68
CA LYS A 140 2.34 12.98 -2.20
C LYS A 140 0.97 12.42 -1.83
N SER A 141 0.84 11.09 -1.79
CA SER A 141 -0.43 10.47 -1.41
C SER A 141 -0.69 10.62 0.08
N TRP A 142 0.37 10.48 0.89
CA TRP A 142 0.25 10.63 2.33
C TRP A 142 -0.09 12.07 2.73
N LYS A 143 0.42 13.10 2.03
CA LYS A 143 -0.01 14.48 2.19
C LYS A 143 -1.53 14.62 2.01
N ILE A 144 -2.09 14.04 0.94
CA ILE A 144 -3.55 14.04 0.70
C ILE A 144 -4.31 13.34 1.83
N VAL A 145 -3.84 12.16 2.27
CA VAL A 145 -4.48 11.39 3.35
C VAL A 145 -4.44 12.15 4.67
N SER A 146 -3.29 12.68 5.07
CA SER A 146 -3.13 13.42 6.32
C SER A 146 -3.96 14.70 6.34
N ARG A 147 -4.02 15.42 5.19
CA ARG A 147 -4.92 16.58 5.07
C ARG A 147 -6.39 16.17 5.21
N LEU A 148 -6.79 15.07 4.60
CA LEU A 148 -8.17 14.60 4.68
C LEU A 148 -8.55 14.17 6.12
N LEU A 149 -7.60 13.60 6.87
CA LEU A 149 -7.79 13.33 8.31
C LEU A 149 -8.01 14.63 9.10
N LYS A 150 -7.27 15.69 8.77
CA LYS A 150 -7.36 17.00 9.41
C LYS A 150 -8.69 17.70 9.10
N GLU A 151 -9.06 17.76 7.83
CA GLU A 151 -10.28 18.46 7.37
C GLU A 151 -11.56 17.65 7.59
N LYS A 152 -11.45 16.33 7.85
CA LYS A 152 -12.56 15.36 7.97
C LYS A 152 -13.40 15.22 6.70
N ARG A 153 -13.73 16.32 6.04
CA ARG A 153 -14.50 16.37 4.78
C ARG A 153 -14.06 17.57 3.95
N THR A 154 -13.72 17.34 2.67
CA THR A 154 -13.26 18.40 1.78
C THR A 154 -13.44 17.98 0.30
N SER A 155 -13.07 18.84 -0.66
CA SER A 155 -13.08 18.50 -2.09
C SER A 155 -11.69 18.10 -2.58
N ILE A 156 -11.62 17.31 -3.68
CA ILE A 156 -10.34 16.95 -4.31
C ILE A 156 -9.54 18.17 -4.74
N ARG A 157 -10.25 19.21 -5.23
CA ARG A 157 -9.62 20.47 -5.63
C ARG A 157 -8.95 21.17 -4.43
N GLN A 158 -9.62 21.19 -3.29
CA GLN A 158 -9.08 21.80 -2.08
C GLN A 158 -7.89 21.02 -1.54
N LEU A 159 -7.93 19.69 -1.54
CA LEU A 159 -6.77 18.84 -1.20
C LEU A 159 -5.56 19.15 -2.08
N SER A 160 -5.77 19.28 -3.40
CA SER A 160 -4.72 19.63 -4.37
C SER A 160 -4.08 20.98 -4.04
N LEU A 161 -4.88 22.00 -3.73
CA LEU A 161 -4.40 23.35 -3.41
C LEU A 161 -3.67 23.42 -2.07
N LEU A 162 -4.21 22.78 -1.02
CA LEU A 162 -3.65 22.87 0.34
C LEU A 162 -2.33 22.10 0.47
N GLU A 163 -2.15 21.02 -0.29
CA GLU A 163 -0.94 20.16 -0.20
C GLU A 163 0.05 20.39 -1.34
N ASP A 164 -0.18 21.39 -2.18
CA ASP A 164 0.66 21.72 -3.33
C ASP A 164 0.97 20.48 -4.20
N VAL A 165 -0.08 19.72 -4.51
CA VAL A 165 -0.01 18.57 -5.43
C VAL A 165 -0.90 18.83 -6.64
N SER A 166 -0.53 18.31 -7.80
CA SER A 166 -1.38 18.47 -8.99
C SER A 166 -2.75 17.86 -8.77
N TYR A 167 -3.80 18.51 -9.35
CA TYR A 167 -5.17 17.98 -9.29
C TYR A 167 -5.27 16.54 -9.81
N GLY A 168 -4.55 16.22 -10.90
CA GLY A 168 -4.52 14.86 -11.44
C GLY A 168 -3.96 13.83 -10.43
N TRP A 169 -2.92 14.20 -9.67
CA TRP A 169 -2.40 13.34 -8.61
C TRP A 169 -3.39 13.18 -7.45
N ALA A 170 -3.95 14.28 -6.95
CA ALA A 170 -4.96 14.24 -5.89
C ALA A 170 -6.17 13.39 -6.30
N HIS A 171 -6.67 13.57 -7.53
CA HIS A 171 -7.76 12.78 -8.08
C HIS A 171 -7.41 11.29 -8.16
N LYS A 172 -6.23 10.94 -8.68
CA LYS A 172 -5.77 9.55 -8.79
C LYS A 172 -5.64 8.90 -7.40
N THR A 173 -5.09 9.63 -6.40
CA THR A 173 -4.98 9.16 -5.02
C THR A 173 -6.36 8.88 -4.43
N VAL A 174 -7.28 9.83 -4.54
CA VAL A 174 -8.64 9.67 -4.02
C VAL A 174 -9.36 8.51 -4.69
N GLN A 175 -9.29 8.38 -6.01
CA GLN A 175 -9.92 7.27 -6.73
C GLN A 175 -9.35 5.90 -6.31
N ALA A 176 -8.04 5.79 -6.10
CA ALA A 176 -7.42 4.57 -5.59
C ALA A 176 -7.95 4.20 -4.19
N LEU A 177 -8.10 5.20 -3.30
CA LEU A 177 -8.62 5.00 -1.95
C LEU A 177 -10.13 4.73 -1.92
N VAL A 178 -10.90 5.28 -2.87
CA VAL A 178 -12.32 4.94 -3.06
C VAL A 178 -12.45 3.49 -3.53
N GLY A 179 -11.64 3.07 -4.51
CA GLY A 179 -11.60 1.68 -4.98
C GLY A 179 -11.22 0.68 -3.88
N GLN A 180 -10.42 1.11 -2.91
CA GLN A 180 -10.09 0.33 -1.71
C GLN A 180 -11.15 0.46 -0.59
N GLN A 181 -12.24 1.20 -0.80
CA GLN A 181 -13.28 1.47 0.20
C GLN A 181 -12.75 2.14 1.50
N ILE A 182 -11.67 2.88 1.41
CA ILE A 182 -11.10 3.67 2.51
C ILE A 182 -11.75 5.04 2.58
N ILE A 183 -12.02 5.64 1.42
CA ILE A 183 -12.66 6.95 1.26
C ILE A 183 -14.02 6.77 0.60
N LYS A 184 -15.00 7.57 1.03
CA LYS A 184 -16.26 7.78 0.32
C LYS A 184 -16.28 9.14 -0.34
N GLN A 185 -16.91 9.20 -1.51
CA GLN A 185 -17.15 10.43 -2.26
C GLN A 185 -18.65 10.68 -2.39
N GLU A 186 -19.13 11.81 -1.86
CA GLU A 186 -20.54 12.20 -1.87
C GLU A 186 -20.67 13.68 -2.24
N TYR A 187 -21.51 13.99 -3.22
CA TYR A 187 -21.83 15.38 -3.62
C TYR A 187 -20.59 16.26 -3.85
N GLY A 188 -19.55 15.71 -4.49
CA GLY A 188 -18.31 16.42 -4.79
C GLY A 188 -17.33 16.57 -3.62
N SER A 189 -17.67 16.09 -2.43
CA SER A 189 -16.80 16.04 -1.26
C SER A 189 -16.30 14.63 -0.99
N VAL A 190 -15.16 14.52 -0.33
CA VAL A 190 -14.50 13.27 0.05
C VAL A 190 -14.26 13.24 1.56
N SER A 191 -14.39 12.06 2.16
CA SER A 191 -14.12 11.81 3.59
C SER A 191 -13.63 10.40 3.80
N ILE A 192 -12.82 10.17 4.84
CA ILE A 192 -12.40 8.82 5.21
C ILE A 192 -13.61 8.10 5.82
N SER A 193 -13.93 6.93 5.27
CA SER A 193 -15.05 6.09 5.72
C SER A 193 -14.61 4.88 6.53
N ASN A 194 -13.35 4.44 6.34
CA ASN A 194 -12.82 3.28 7.03
C ASN A 194 -11.36 3.53 7.48
N THR A 195 -11.19 4.02 8.69
CA THR A 195 -9.89 4.31 9.29
C THR A 195 -9.08 3.03 9.53
N ASP A 196 -9.70 1.94 9.96
CA ASP A 196 -8.99 0.68 10.19
C ASP A 196 -8.38 0.13 8.90
N LYS A 197 -9.12 0.20 7.79
CA LYS A 197 -8.64 -0.20 6.47
C LYS A 197 -7.47 0.69 5.99
N LEU A 198 -7.54 1.99 6.26
CA LEU A 198 -6.45 2.93 5.99
C LEU A 198 -5.19 2.54 6.77
N LEU A 199 -5.29 2.38 8.09
CA LEU A 199 -4.15 2.08 8.96
C LEU A 199 -3.52 0.72 8.64
N ASN A 200 -4.35 -0.29 8.37
CA ASN A 200 -3.86 -1.60 7.92
C ASN A 200 -3.17 -1.53 6.55
N GLY A 201 -3.68 -0.72 5.63
CA GLY A 201 -3.03 -0.46 4.34
C GLY A 201 -1.65 0.16 4.50
N VAL A 202 -1.50 1.13 5.41
CA VAL A 202 -0.21 1.76 5.75
C VAL A 202 0.75 0.72 6.36
N ALA A 203 0.29 -0.08 7.33
CA ALA A 203 1.09 -1.13 7.97
C ALA A 203 1.64 -2.13 6.95
N TRP A 204 0.83 -2.48 5.94
CA TRP A 204 1.22 -3.38 4.86
C TRP A 204 2.19 -2.76 3.85
N GLU A 205 1.93 -1.51 3.43
CA GLU A 205 2.75 -0.86 2.40
C GLU A 205 4.10 -0.36 2.93
N ARG A 206 4.16 0.07 4.19
CA ARG A 206 5.35 0.65 4.81
C ARG A 206 5.50 0.19 6.28
N PRO A 207 5.82 -1.09 6.51
CA PRO A 207 6.16 -1.53 7.85
C PRO A 207 7.36 -0.73 8.38
N LEU A 208 7.22 -0.11 9.55
CA LEU A 208 8.29 0.73 10.13
C LEU A 208 9.57 -0.07 10.39
N ALA A 209 9.42 -1.36 10.69
CA ALA A 209 10.55 -2.27 10.89
C ALA A 209 11.50 -2.37 9.68
N ASN A 210 11.01 -2.13 8.46
CA ASN A 210 11.81 -2.22 7.23
C ASN A 210 12.84 -1.09 7.09
N ILE A 211 12.66 0.00 7.83
CA ILE A 211 13.59 1.15 7.83
C ILE A 211 14.35 1.28 9.15
N LYS A 212 14.28 0.26 10.02
CA LYS A 212 15.09 0.24 11.26
C LYS A 212 16.58 0.15 10.91
N ALA A 213 17.37 1.12 11.38
CA ALA A 213 18.82 1.18 11.18
C ALA A 213 19.56 0.50 12.33
N ALA A 214 19.13 0.78 13.59
CA ALA A 214 19.78 0.24 14.78
C ALA A 214 18.82 0.10 15.96
N GLU A 215 19.22 -0.71 16.92
CA GLU A 215 18.66 -0.80 18.26
C GLU A 215 19.83 -0.74 19.24
N ILE A 216 19.85 0.27 20.11
CA ILE A 216 20.99 0.57 20.97
C ILE A 216 20.47 0.72 22.41
N ASN A 217 21.12 0.08 23.35
CA ASN A 217 20.85 0.29 24.77
C ASN A 217 21.51 1.59 25.20
N ILE A 218 20.76 2.49 25.82
CA ILE A 218 21.22 3.80 26.27
C ILE A 218 21.08 3.97 27.77
N SER A 219 22.02 4.66 28.42
CA SER A 219 22.12 4.78 29.89
C SER A 219 21.13 5.80 30.44
N PHE A 220 19.83 5.50 30.32
CA PHE A 220 18.74 6.29 30.88
C PHE A 220 17.72 5.37 31.55
N SER A 221 17.06 5.89 32.57
CA SER A 221 15.99 5.19 33.28
C SER A 221 14.59 5.57 32.77
N GLU A 222 14.48 6.68 32.01
CA GLU A 222 13.22 7.23 31.56
C GLU A 222 13.31 7.77 30.14
N SER A 223 12.34 7.40 29.29
CA SER A 223 12.37 7.67 27.86
C SER A 223 12.26 9.16 27.53
N MET A 224 11.44 9.93 28.26
CA MET A 224 11.24 11.36 27.96
C MET A 224 12.48 12.18 28.36
N SER A 225 13.13 11.83 29.48
CA SER A 225 14.41 12.43 29.88
C SER A 225 15.50 12.12 28.85
N ALA A 226 15.60 10.87 28.40
CA ALA A 226 16.50 10.46 27.34
C ALA A 226 16.27 11.27 26.05
N ALA A 227 15.01 11.39 25.59
CA ALA A 227 14.68 12.13 24.39
C ALA A 227 15.08 13.62 24.49
N LYS A 228 14.93 14.22 25.65
CA LYS A 228 15.33 15.62 25.90
C LYS A 228 16.85 15.80 25.86
N GLU A 229 17.60 14.95 26.57
CA GLU A 229 19.07 15.04 26.61
C GLU A 229 19.69 14.73 25.24
N ILE A 230 19.15 13.74 24.51
CA ILE A 230 19.56 13.44 23.16
C ILE A 230 19.29 14.63 22.24
N THR A 231 18.12 15.29 22.33
CA THR A 231 17.82 16.50 21.55
C THR A 231 18.88 17.58 21.82
N GLN A 232 19.18 17.88 23.09
CA GLN A 232 20.16 18.88 23.48
C GLN A 232 21.57 18.57 22.96
N ALA A 233 21.99 17.32 23.04
CA ALA A 233 23.31 16.90 22.56
C ALA A 233 23.47 17.10 21.03
N PHE A 234 22.41 16.87 20.27
CA PHE A 234 22.41 17.03 18.81
C PHE A 234 22.20 18.49 18.38
N GLU A 235 21.54 19.32 19.16
CA GLU A 235 21.41 20.75 18.87
C GLU A 235 22.73 21.54 18.97
N MET A 236 23.69 21.04 19.71
CA MET A 236 25.03 21.64 19.80
C MET A 236 25.90 21.38 18.55
N GLN A 237 25.40 20.65 17.57
CA GLN A 237 26.14 20.22 16.37
C GLN A 237 25.40 20.69 15.11
N ASP A 238 26.02 21.56 14.32
CA ASP A 238 25.39 22.28 13.22
C ASP A 238 24.84 21.42 12.06
N ASP A 239 25.23 20.16 11.90
CA ASP A 239 24.84 19.32 10.75
C ASP A 239 24.10 18.01 11.14
N LEU A 240 23.71 17.86 12.40
CA LEU A 240 23.12 16.62 12.91
C LEU A 240 21.60 16.70 13.03
N ASP A 241 20.91 16.31 11.97
CA ASP A 241 19.45 16.21 11.98
C ASP A 241 18.99 15.02 12.82
N ILE A 242 18.11 15.28 13.78
CA ILE A 242 17.41 14.29 14.59
C ILE A 242 15.91 14.62 14.66
N GLY A 243 15.07 13.61 14.82
CA GLY A 243 13.63 13.79 15.02
C GLY A 243 13.01 12.59 15.69
N PHE A 244 12.45 12.77 16.89
CA PHE A 244 11.72 11.71 17.57
C PHE A 244 10.39 11.45 16.88
N THR A 245 9.98 10.19 16.82
CA THR A 245 8.79 9.71 16.10
C THR A 245 8.01 8.66 16.91
N SER A 246 7.01 8.07 16.30
CA SER A 246 6.24 6.95 16.83
C SER A 246 5.73 7.23 18.26
N TYR A 247 5.93 6.33 19.22
CA TYR A 247 5.45 6.49 20.60
C TYR A 247 5.97 7.75 21.28
N THR A 248 7.26 8.09 21.08
CA THR A 248 7.86 9.27 21.72
C THR A 248 7.18 10.56 21.25
N ALA A 249 7.01 10.74 19.95
CA ALA A 249 6.33 11.93 19.42
C ALA A 249 4.82 11.91 19.71
N ALA A 250 4.18 10.76 19.60
CA ALA A 250 2.74 10.64 19.83
C ALA A 250 2.37 10.97 21.28
N ALA A 251 3.17 10.58 22.24
CA ALA A 251 2.98 10.94 23.65
C ALA A 251 2.92 12.47 23.84
N LEU A 252 3.83 13.20 23.17
CA LEU A 252 3.85 14.66 23.19
C LEU A 252 2.68 15.33 22.44
N TYR A 253 2.16 14.66 21.39
CA TYR A 253 1.01 15.18 20.65
C TYR A 253 -0.32 14.91 21.36
N THR A 254 -0.47 13.74 21.98
CA THR A 254 -1.76 13.26 22.49
C THR A 254 -1.88 13.26 24.01
N GLY A 255 -0.73 13.31 24.71
CA GLY A 255 -0.66 13.12 26.16
C GLY A 255 -0.87 11.67 26.61
N TYR A 256 -0.81 10.72 25.67
CA TYR A 256 -1.13 9.30 25.92
C TYR A 256 -0.07 8.37 25.32
N GLY A 257 0.13 7.21 25.95
CA GLY A 257 0.89 6.10 25.38
C GLY A 257 2.40 6.24 25.49
N VAL A 258 2.92 6.90 26.51
CA VAL A 258 4.37 6.94 26.79
C VAL A 258 4.90 5.53 26.95
N ARG A 259 5.93 5.19 26.16
CA ARG A 259 6.73 3.97 26.35
C ARG A 259 7.93 4.32 27.23
N HIS A 260 8.02 3.72 28.39
CA HIS A 260 9.11 4.00 29.34
C HIS A 260 10.40 3.24 29.02
N ASP A 261 10.28 2.14 28.27
CA ASP A 261 11.36 1.20 27.95
C ASP A 261 12.13 1.53 26.66
N ALA A 262 11.65 2.52 25.88
CA ALA A 262 12.28 2.85 24.62
C ALA A 262 11.98 4.28 24.15
N VAL A 263 12.91 4.83 23.37
CA VAL A 263 12.72 6.04 22.53
C VAL A 263 12.80 5.67 21.06
N TYR A 264 12.07 6.41 20.22
CA TYR A 264 11.94 6.14 18.80
C TYR A 264 12.36 7.40 18.01
N LEU A 265 13.39 7.30 17.17
CA LEU A 265 13.93 8.47 16.49
C LEU A 265 14.44 8.16 15.10
N TYR A 266 14.43 9.18 14.26
CA TYR A 266 15.11 9.20 12.98
C TYR A 266 16.53 9.75 13.14
N LEU A 267 17.46 9.08 12.45
CA LEU A 267 18.85 9.50 12.33
C LEU A 267 19.39 9.02 10.99
N LYS A 268 20.26 9.81 10.34
CA LYS A 268 20.97 9.39 9.13
C LYS A 268 21.97 8.29 9.47
N ASP A 269 22.18 7.34 8.56
CA ASP A 269 23.09 6.20 8.78
C ASP A 269 24.51 6.65 9.16
N GLU A 270 24.99 7.73 8.57
CA GLU A 270 26.30 8.33 8.84
C GLU A 270 26.50 8.82 10.29
N HIS A 271 25.42 9.02 11.04
CA HIS A 271 25.46 9.53 12.40
C HIS A 271 25.16 8.44 13.47
N VAL A 272 24.89 7.22 13.05
CA VAL A 272 24.57 6.12 13.99
C VAL A 272 25.77 5.76 14.87
N ASP A 273 26.97 5.74 14.31
CA ASP A 273 28.18 5.43 15.08
C ASP A 273 28.49 6.53 16.09
N TYR A 274 28.32 7.81 15.71
CA TYR A 274 28.43 8.93 16.65
C TYR A 274 27.40 8.86 17.79
N PHE A 275 26.16 8.47 17.48
CA PHE A 275 25.13 8.24 18.50
C PHE A 275 25.55 7.12 19.47
N ARG A 276 26.16 6.03 18.97
CA ARG A 276 26.68 4.94 19.80
C ARG A 276 27.76 5.43 20.76
N GLU A 277 28.72 6.17 20.26
CA GLU A 277 29.82 6.70 21.06
C GLU A 277 29.34 7.55 22.25
N LEU A 278 28.25 8.31 22.06
CA LEU A 278 27.69 9.18 23.10
C LEU A 278 26.81 8.47 24.11
N PHE A 279 26.01 7.50 23.68
CA PHE A 279 24.89 7.02 24.50
C PHE A 279 24.87 5.51 24.76
N GLU A 280 25.60 4.69 23.98
CA GLU A 280 25.57 3.24 24.13
C GLU A 280 26.11 2.79 25.49
N THR A 281 25.40 1.86 26.10
CA THR A 281 25.80 1.28 27.37
C THR A 281 25.56 -0.23 27.40
N SER A 282 26.34 -0.93 28.21
CA SER A 282 26.11 -2.34 28.53
C SER A 282 25.45 -2.54 29.93
N SER A 283 24.98 -1.44 30.55
CA SER A 283 24.30 -1.51 31.85
C SER A 283 22.96 -2.26 31.74
N GLU A 284 22.63 -3.02 32.77
CA GLU A 284 21.30 -3.67 32.88
C GLU A 284 20.20 -2.65 33.11
N GLU A 285 20.48 -1.52 33.76
CA GLU A 285 19.59 -0.38 33.90
C GLU A 285 19.71 0.51 32.67
N SER A 286 19.04 0.14 31.61
CA SER A 286 19.05 0.88 30.30
C SER A 286 17.71 0.79 29.62
N ILE A 287 17.43 1.80 28.77
CA ILE A 287 16.31 1.77 27.85
C ILE A 287 16.82 1.62 26.40
N LYS A 288 15.92 1.33 25.46
CA LYS A 288 16.27 1.14 24.07
C LYS A 288 16.10 2.40 23.27
N ALA A 289 17.08 2.75 22.43
CA ALA A 289 16.94 3.69 21.34
C ALA A 289 16.65 2.91 20.05
N MET A 290 15.47 3.09 19.51
CA MET A 290 15.00 2.52 18.24
C MET A 290 15.28 3.52 17.14
N ILE A 291 16.34 3.33 16.37
CA ILE A 291 16.81 4.27 15.35
C ILE A 291 16.29 3.83 13.99
N TYR A 292 15.67 4.77 13.28
CA TYR A 292 15.13 4.57 11.94
C TYR A 292 15.87 5.43 10.91
N ARG A 293 16.04 4.85 9.72
CA ARG A 293 16.60 5.54 8.56
C ARG A 293 15.55 6.41 7.91
N PRO A 294 15.84 7.70 7.61
CA PRO A 294 14.95 8.54 6.83
C PRO A 294 14.69 7.94 5.42
N ASP A 295 13.45 7.61 5.09
CA ASP A 295 13.04 7.16 3.75
C ASP A 295 12.37 8.28 2.93
N ARG A 296 12.30 9.48 3.51
CA ARG A 296 11.74 10.71 2.97
C ARG A 296 12.26 11.92 3.75
N GLU A 297 11.78 13.12 3.41
CA GLU A 297 12.12 14.37 4.11
C GLU A 297 11.47 14.45 5.51
N VAL A 298 11.90 13.56 6.44
CA VAL A 298 11.30 13.45 7.78
C VAL A 298 11.63 14.63 8.69
N PHE A 299 12.79 15.29 8.45
CA PHE A 299 13.24 16.42 9.27
C PHE A 299 12.57 17.74 8.89
N LYS A 300 11.95 17.80 7.69
CA LYS A 300 11.19 18.97 7.28
C LYS A 300 9.91 19.08 8.09
N GLY A 301 9.78 20.17 8.84
CA GLY A 301 8.61 20.42 9.70
C GLY A 301 8.69 19.70 11.04
N THR A 302 9.90 19.39 11.52
CA THR A 302 10.10 19.02 12.94
C THR A 302 9.69 20.19 13.83
N LEU A 303 9.16 19.84 15.00
CA LEU A 303 8.72 20.78 16.02
C LEU A 303 9.45 20.49 17.33
N GLU A 304 9.65 21.49 18.13
CA GLU A 304 10.12 21.31 19.51
C GLU A 304 8.95 21.37 20.48
N LYS A 305 8.80 20.32 21.28
CA LYS A 305 7.84 20.25 22.38
C LYS A 305 8.53 19.78 23.64
N GLU A 306 8.40 20.51 24.71
CA GLU A 306 9.01 20.19 26.03
C GLU A 306 10.53 19.96 25.97
N GLY A 307 11.24 20.64 25.02
CA GLY A 307 12.66 20.48 24.79
C GLY A 307 13.02 19.18 24.04
N ILE A 308 12.07 18.60 23.33
CA ILE A 308 12.26 17.39 22.51
C ILE A 308 11.90 17.72 21.05
N ARG A 309 12.82 17.45 20.13
CA ARG A 309 12.61 17.66 18.70
C ARG A 309 11.87 16.46 18.10
N ILE A 310 10.61 16.66 17.73
CA ILE A 310 9.74 15.63 17.19
C ILE A 310 9.41 15.87 15.71
N VAL A 311 9.19 14.80 14.96
CA VAL A 311 8.71 14.90 13.57
C VAL A 311 7.27 15.40 13.53
N SER A 312 6.81 15.85 12.35
CA SER A 312 5.46 16.36 12.16
C SER A 312 4.37 15.36 12.59
N PRO A 313 3.16 15.83 12.94
CA PRO A 313 2.03 14.94 13.24
C PRO A 313 1.73 13.94 12.11
N SER A 314 1.87 14.39 10.87
CA SER A 314 1.69 13.55 9.68
C SER A 314 2.69 12.40 9.61
N GLN A 315 3.97 12.68 9.87
CA GLN A 315 5.02 11.65 9.89
C GLN A 315 4.85 10.71 11.09
N THR A 316 4.55 11.25 12.28
CA THR A 316 4.31 10.44 13.48
C THR A 316 3.17 9.45 13.26
N LEU A 317 2.06 9.89 12.67
CA LEU A 317 0.92 9.01 12.38
C LEU A 317 1.28 7.92 11.37
N LEU A 318 2.05 8.27 10.33
CA LEU A 318 2.53 7.30 9.34
C LEU A 318 3.37 6.20 9.97
N ASP A 319 4.26 6.57 10.88
CA ASP A 319 5.18 5.66 11.55
C ASP A 319 4.45 4.76 12.56
N LEU A 320 3.54 5.31 13.34
CA LEU A 320 2.66 4.54 14.23
C LEU A 320 1.83 3.52 13.45
N ALA A 321 1.20 3.94 12.37
CA ALA A 321 0.45 3.03 11.50
C ALA A 321 1.36 1.94 10.92
N GLY A 322 2.61 2.29 10.56
CA GLY A 322 3.62 1.35 10.08
C GLY A 322 4.08 0.32 11.11
N MET A 323 3.85 0.55 12.42
CA MET A 323 4.07 -0.45 13.47
C MET A 323 2.97 -1.51 13.54
N GLY A 324 1.87 -1.30 12.85
CA GLY A 324 0.76 -2.24 12.77
C GLY A 324 0.01 -2.43 14.09
N TYR A 325 -0.34 -3.69 14.39
CA TYR A 325 -1.19 -4.00 15.53
C TYR A 325 -0.60 -3.54 16.88
N SER A 326 0.71 -3.58 17.05
CA SER A 326 1.37 -3.21 18.31
C SER A 326 1.14 -1.75 18.73
N ALA A 327 0.89 -0.85 17.78
CA ALA A 327 0.64 0.56 18.04
C ALA A 327 -0.80 1.01 17.73
N MET A 328 -1.73 0.07 17.50
CA MET A 328 -3.07 0.37 17.00
C MET A 328 -3.85 1.32 17.91
N ASP A 329 -3.79 1.14 19.22
CA ASP A 329 -4.53 1.97 20.18
C ASP A 329 -4.07 3.42 20.17
N ILE A 330 -2.76 3.65 20.25
CA ILE A 330 -2.19 5.01 20.20
C ILE A 330 -2.37 5.64 18.81
N THR A 331 -2.34 4.83 17.76
CA THR A 331 -2.60 5.30 16.39
C THR A 331 -4.04 5.79 16.23
N LYS A 332 -5.01 5.05 16.76
CA LYS A 332 -6.43 5.44 16.78
C LYS A 332 -6.68 6.67 17.64
N ASP A 333 -6.03 6.76 18.80
CA ASP A 333 -6.12 7.96 19.64
C ASP A 333 -5.58 9.20 18.91
N MET A 334 -4.43 9.07 18.24
CA MET A 334 -3.86 10.16 17.44
C MET A 334 -4.78 10.56 16.27
N VAL A 335 -5.38 9.58 15.55
CA VAL A 335 -6.37 9.88 14.50
C VAL A 335 -7.56 10.63 15.05
N SER A 336 -8.07 10.26 16.22
CA SER A 336 -9.22 10.91 16.84
C SER A 336 -8.99 12.40 17.18
N LYS A 337 -7.74 12.77 17.44
CA LYS A 337 -7.28 14.11 17.81
C LYS A 337 -6.63 14.88 16.66
N TYR A 338 -6.52 14.25 15.49
CA TYR A 338 -5.69 14.75 14.38
C TYR A 338 -6.10 16.12 13.85
N ASP A 339 -7.37 16.47 13.94
CA ASP A 339 -7.90 17.78 13.54
C ASP A 339 -7.41 18.94 14.43
N ARG A 340 -6.83 18.63 15.59
CA ARG A 340 -6.32 19.62 16.57
C ARG A 340 -4.79 19.71 16.57
N LEU A 341 -4.11 18.85 15.81
CA LEU A 341 -2.64 18.74 15.73
C LEU A 341 -2.00 19.59 14.58
#